data_4b4ceb69a58e3556145e3fef5b86857d
#
_entry.id   4b4ceb69a58e3556145e3fef5b86857d
#
_cell.length_a   1.000
_cell.length_b   1.000
_cell.length_c   1.000
_cell.angle_alpha   90.00
_cell.angle_beta   90.00
_cell.angle_gamma   90.00
#
_symmetry.space_group_name_H-M   'P 1'
#
loop_
_entity.id
_entity.type
_entity.pdbx_description
1 polymer ?
#
loop_
_entity_poly.entity_id
_entity_poly.type
_entity_poly.pdbx_seq_one_letter_code
_entity_poly.pdbx_strand_id
1 'polypeptide(L)'
;MLRSLKYSLVKFLEKIPFIQMLVYNNLIFFKFLLPQDKDYLALKKLFKTNEKGTFVDIGGNIGLSSASFREIGFKENEILIFEPDKLLINNYLLKIKNHYNNLKIFPFGLSNKKEIKTLYQANYNKLSIHLNNSFSESYILEKIKNNYPKKYKNFKYTKKKYKLDKFDNVKYKKKICFIKIDVEGYDHLVIKGMQRFLKKNKPVFLIEFNKSNFYIIWKILNSKYNCFSYDI
;
A
#
# COMPACT_ATOMS: atom_id res chain seq x y z
N MET A 1 23.81 -8.73 -9.79
CA MET A 1 24.59 -8.56 -8.53
C MET A 1 24.26 -7.24 -7.80
N LEU A 2 24.47 -6.07 -8.37
CA LEU A 2 24.16 -4.76 -7.73
C LEU A 2 22.71 -4.59 -7.26
N ARG A 3 21.71 -5.09 -8.02
CA ARG A 3 20.29 -5.01 -7.65
C ARG A 3 19.95 -5.85 -6.42
N SER A 4 20.47 -7.08 -6.33
CA SER A 4 20.21 -7.95 -5.17
C SER A 4 20.84 -7.40 -3.88
N LEU A 5 22.04 -6.82 -4.00
CA LEU A 5 22.74 -6.18 -2.89
C LEU A 5 21.95 -4.98 -2.33
N LYS A 6 21.36 -4.16 -3.22
CA LYS A 6 20.53 -3.02 -2.84
C LYS A 6 19.26 -3.45 -2.09
N TYR A 7 18.55 -4.46 -2.57
CA TYR A 7 17.36 -4.99 -1.87
C TYR A 7 17.73 -5.59 -0.50
N SER A 8 18.85 -6.32 -0.43
CA SER A 8 19.33 -6.88 0.84
C SER A 8 19.73 -5.77 1.83
N LEU A 9 20.36 -4.71 1.35
CA LEU A 9 20.73 -3.56 2.17
C LEU A 9 19.48 -2.81 2.68
N VAL A 10 18.49 -2.57 1.82
CA VAL A 10 17.22 -1.93 2.21
C VAL A 10 16.53 -2.78 3.27
N LYS A 11 16.37 -4.10 3.06
CA LYS A 11 15.79 -5.02 4.05
C LYS A 11 16.55 -5.06 5.38
N PHE A 12 17.89 -4.92 5.35
CA PHE A 12 18.69 -4.82 6.57
C PHE A 12 18.45 -3.50 7.31
N LEU A 13 18.43 -2.40 6.58
CA LEU A 13 18.19 -1.06 7.13
C LEU A 13 16.77 -0.91 7.69
N GLU A 14 15.79 -1.59 7.09
CA GLU A 14 14.40 -1.64 7.58
C GLU A 14 14.26 -2.25 8.99
N LYS A 15 15.20 -3.08 9.41
CA LYS A 15 15.21 -3.65 10.78
C LYS A 15 15.64 -2.64 11.85
N ILE A 16 16.09 -1.46 11.47
CA ILE A 16 16.50 -0.39 12.39
C ILE A 16 15.51 0.75 12.26
N PRO A 17 14.55 0.95 13.20
CA PRO A 17 13.44 1.88 13.06
C PRO A 17 13.85 3.33 12.73
N PHE A 18 14.97 3.79 13.29
CA PHE A 18 15.48 5.14 13.01
C PHE A 18 16.01 5.27 11.59
N ILE A 19 16.77 4.28 11.12
CA ILE A 19 17.35 4.28 9.77
C ILE A 19 16.23 4.09 8.75
N GLN A 20 15.26 3.22 9.03
CA GLN A 20 14.07 3.06 8.21
C GLN A 20 13.40 4.41 7.92
N MET A 21 13.16 5.21 8.95
CA MET A 21 12.55 6.53 8.78
C MET A 21 13.43 7.48 7.95
N LEU A 22 14.75 7.54 8.22
CA LEU A 22 15.68 8.37 7.45
C LEU A 22 15.73 7.93 5.98
N VAL A 23 15.81 6.64 5.73
CA VAL A 23 15.80 6.07 4.39
C VAL A 23 14.51 6.44 3.68
N TYR A 24 13.34 6.16 4.24
CA TYR A 24 12.06 6.45 3.60
C TYR A 24 11.79 7.95 3.41
N ASN A 25 12.17 8.80 4.35
CA ASN A 25 12.04 10.26 4.19
C ASN A 25 12.92 10.81 3.05
N ASN A 26 14.07 10.19 2.81
CA ASN A 26 14.97 10.61 1.75
C ASN A 26 14.75 9.86 0.43
N LEU A 27 14.16 8.67 0.48
CA LEU A 27 13.88 7.88 -0.71
C LEU A 27 12.94 8.58 -1.70
N ILE A 28 12.04 9.42 -1.23
CA ILE A 28 11.17 10.25 -2.06
C ILE A 28 11.97 11.36 -2.79
N PHE A 29 13.09 11.81 -2.22
CA PHE A 29 13.95 12.84 -2.81
C PHE A 29 15.03 12.28 -3.76
N PHE A 30 15.50 11.06 -3.51
CA PHE A 30 16.36 10.38 -4.46
C PHE A 30 15.47 9.70 -5.50
N LYS A 31 15.50 10.19 -6.74
CA LYS A 31 14.84 9.55 -7.89
C LYS A 31 15.18 8.07 -7.87
N PHE A 32 14.21 7.24 -7.47
CA PHE A 32 14.45 5.80 -7.42
C PHE A 32 14.57 5.26 -8.83
N LEU A 33 15.71 4.72 -9.12
CA LEU A 33 15.95 3.94 -10.34
C LEU A 33 15.29 2.55 -10.31
N LEU A 34 14.73 2.15 -9.16
CA LEU A 34 14.15 0.82 -8.96
C LEU A 34 12.85 0.93 -8.16
N PRO A 35 11.83 0.11 -8.49
CA PRO A 35 10.59 0.03 -7.75
C PRO A 35 10.85 -0.41 -6.29
N GLN A 36 9.91 -0.09 -5.40
CA GLN A 36 9.96 -0.40 -3.97
C GLN A 36 10.23 -1.89 -3.74
N ASP A 37 9.44 -2.75 -4.40
CA ASP A 37 9.54 -4.19 -4.31
C ASP A 37 9.71 -4.81 -5.69
N LYS A 38 10.31 -6.00 -5.72
CA LYS A 38 10.48 -6.77 -6.96
C LYS A 38 9.16 -7.15 -7.62
N ASP A 39 8.08 -7.27 -6.83
CA ASP A 39 6.73 -7.59 -7.30
C ASP A 39 6.23 -6.59 -8.36
N TYR A 40 6.65 -5.31 -8.25
CA TYR A 40 6.34 -4.33 -9.28
C TYR A 40 6.98 -4.65 -10.63
N LEU A 41 8.11 -5.36 -10.66
CA LEU A 41 8.73 -5.80 -11.90
C LEU A 41 7.90 -6.90 -12.59
N ALA A 42 7.16 -7.71 -11.83
CA ALA A 42 6.24 -8.70 -12.38
C ALA A 42 5.12 -8.03 -13.18
N LEU A 43 4.69 -6.83 -12.79
CA LEU A 43 3.65 -6.08 -13.51
C LEU A 43 4.06 -5.76 -14.94
N LYS A 44 5.36 -5.57 -15.23
CA LYS A 44 5.85 -5.39 -16.61
C LYS A 44 5.61 -6.62 -17.49
N LYS A 45 5.53 -7.81 -16.89
CA LYS A 45 5.23 -9.06 -17.63
C LYS A 45 3.72 -9.21 -17.86
N LEU A 46 2.89 -8.70 -16.95
CA LEU A 46 1.43 -8.79 -17.01
C LEU A 46 0.81 -7.67 -17.86
N PHE A 47 1.43 -6.50 -17.89
CA PHE A 47 0.94 -5.33 -18.59
C PHE A 47 1.97 -4.83 -19.61
N LYS A 48 1.48 -4.45 -20.78
CA LYS A 48 2.28 -3.63 -21.69
C LYS A 48 2.37 -2.20 -21.12
N THR A 49 3.50 -1.54 -21.27
CA THR A 49 3.71 -0.17 -20.74
C THR A 49 2.77 0.88 -21.35
N ASN A 50 2.14 0.58 -22.47
CA ASN A 50 1.12 1.38 -23.12
C ASN A 50 -0.33 0.95 -22.78
N GLU A 51 -0.51 0.03 -21.83
CA GLU A 51 -1.85 -0.37 -21.38
C GLU A 51 -2.63 0.84 -20.85
N LYS A 52 -3.75 1.13 -21.50
CA LYS A 52 -4.62 2.22 -21.10
C LYS A 52 -5.53 1.77 -19.95
N GLY A 53 -5.57 2.56 -18.90
CA GLY A 53 -6.43 2.30 -17.76
C GLY A 53 -5.95 3.00 -16.51
N THR A 54 -6.74 2.90 -15.47
CA THR A 54 -6.44 3.52 -14.18
C THR A 54 -5.89 2.49 -13.22
N PHE A 55 -4.86 2.88 -12.48
CA PHE A 55 -4.32 2.12 -11.37
C PHE A 55 -4.91 2.65 -10.07
N VAL A 56 -5.10 1.77 -9.11
CA VAL A 56 -5.59 2.13 -7.78
C VAL A 56 -4.58 1.65 -6.74
N ASP A 57 -4.15 2.57 -5.89
CA ASP A 57 -3.22 2.35 -4.79
C ASP A 57 -3.98 2.51 -3.47
N ILE A 58 -4.36 1.40 -2.84
CA ILE A 58 -5.11 1.38 -1.59
C ILE A 58 -4.14 1.14 -0.43
N GLY A 59 -4.04 2.13 0.46
CA GLY A 59 -2.97 2.23 1.45
C GLY A 59 -1.76 2.91 0.84
N GLY A 60 -1.95 4.14 0.31
CA GLY A 60 -0.91 4.88 -0.40
C GLY A 60 0.29 5.25 0.46
N ASN A 61 0.11 5.34 1.79
CA ASN A 61 1.15 5.64 2.76
C ASN A 61 1.99 6.86 2.32
N ILE A 62 3.32 6.72 2.22
CA ILE A 62 4.22 7.78 1.74
C ILE A 62 4.35 7.83 0.21
N GLY A 63 3.60 7.00 -0.53
CA GLY A 63 3.49 7.03 -1.99
C GLY A 63 4.55 6.25 -2.76
N LEU A 64 5.32 5.38 -2.11
CA LEU A 64 6.34 4.57 -2.78
C LEU A 64 5.75 3.63 -3.83
N SER A 65 4.57 3.06 -3.58
CA SER A 65 3.85 2.23 -4.56
C SER A 65 3.55 2.99 -5.83
N SER A 66 2.97 4.19 -5.68
CA SER A 66 2.62 5.06 -6.81
C SER A 66 3.86 5.52 -7.58
N ALA A 67 4.96 5.84 -6.89
CA ALA A 67 6.24 6.13 -7.53
C ALA A 67 6.78 4.91 -8.28
N SER A 68 6.68 3.72 -7.69
CA SER A 68 7.12 2.47 -8.33
C SER A 68 6.38 2.20 -9.64
N PHE A 69 5.07 2.47 -9.73
CA PHE A 69 4.32 2.36 -10.99
C PHE A 69 4.90 3.28 -12.07
N ARG A 70 5.31 4.49 -11.72
CA ARG A 70 5.94 5.42 -12.67
C ARG A 70 7.30 4.92 -13.15
N GLU A 71 8.13 4.43 -12.23
CA GLU A 71 9.48 3.95 -12.54
C GLU A 71 9.49 2.67 -13.40
N ILE A 72 8.48 1.81 -13.27
CA ILE A 72 8.36 0.63 -14.12
C ILE A 72 7.76 0.92 -15.50
N GLY A 73 7.41 2.17 -15.81
CA GLY A 73 7.06 2.62 -17.15
C GLY A 73 5.60 3.01 -17.38
N PHE A 74 4.74 2.95 -16.35
CA PHE A 74 3.33 3.38 -16.46
C PHE A 74 3.18 4.89 -16.21
N LYS A 75 3.86 5.69 -17.02
CA LYS A 75 4.01 7.15 -16.82
C LYS A 75 2.71 7.93 -16.98
N GLU A 76 1.84 7.53 -17.92
CA GLU A 76 0.65 8.27 -18.31
C GLU A 76 -0.65 7.76 -17.66
N ASN A 77 -0.59 6.60 -17.00
CA ASN A 77 -1.78 6.05 -16.35
C ASN A 77 -2.23 6.95 -15.20
N GLU A 78 -3.54 7.15 -15.09
CA GLU A 78 -4.10 7.79 -13.90
C GLU A 78 -3.94 6.85 -12.69
N ILE A 79 -3.53 7.38 -11.55
CA ILE A 79 -3.42 6.63 -10.29
C ILE A 79 -4.36 7.26 -9.27
N LEU A 80 -5.27 6.45 -8.70
CA LEU A 80 -6.13 6.83 -7.59
C LEU A 80 -5.49 6.30 -6.30
N ILE A 81 -5.14 7.21 -5.40
CA ILE A 81 -4.48 6.88 -4.13
C ILE A 81 -5.47 7.06 -3.00
N PHE A 82 -5.69 6.01 -2.21
CA PHE A 82 -6.52 6.05 -1.01
C PHE A 82 -5.63 6.00 0.23
N GLU A 83 -5.61 7.11 0.99
CA GLU A 83 -4.82 7.23 2.22
C GLU A 83 -5.60 8.07 3.25
N PRO A 84 -5.92 7.52 4.43
CA PRO A 84 -6.68 8.26 5.43
C PRO A 84 -5.85 9.26 6.22
N ASP A 85 -4.53 9.06 6.37
CA ASP A 85 -3.69 9.92 7.21
C ASP A 85 -3.32 11.23 6.50
N LYS A 86 -3.93 12.33 6.96
CA LYS A 86 -3.66 13.67 6.42
C LYS A 86 -2.20 14.10 6.55
N LEU A 87 -1.47 13.59 7.56
CA LEU A 87 -0.03 13.91 7.69
C LEU A 87 0.76 13.27 6.56
N LEU A 88 0.47 12.01 6.20
CA LEU A 88 1.10 11.34 5.07
C LEU A 88 0.75 12.02 3.74
N ILE A 89 -0.52 12.41 3.59
CA ILE A 89 -0.97 13.13 2.40
C ILE A 89 -0.19 14.45 2.25
N ASN A 90 -0.17 15.28 3.29
CA ASN A 90 0.43 16.62 3.21
C ASN A 90 1.97 16.57 3.09
N ASN A 91 2.61 15.66 3.81
CA ASN A 91 4.07 15.62 3.87
C ASN A 91 4.69 14.88 2.67
N TYR A 92 3.97 13.92 2.08
CA TYR A 92 4.52 13.02 1.06
C TYR A 92 3.68 12.97 -0.22
N LEU A 93 2.40 12.61 -0.16
CA LEU A 93 1.61 12.33 -1.36
C LEU A 93 1.39 13.59 -2.21
N LEU A 94 1.24 14.76 -1.61
CA LEU A 94 1.14 16.02 -2.37
C LEU A 94 2.45 16.35 -3.09
N LYS A 95 3.60 16.02 -2.52
CA LYS A 95 4.91 16.21 -3.19
C LYS A 95 5.03 15.26 -4.37
N ILE A 96 4.63 14.00 -4.23
CA ILE A 96 4.61 13.02 -5.32
C ILE A 96 3.63 13.48 -6.41
N LYS A 97 2.46 13.97 -6.05
CA LYS A 97 1.50 14.52 -7.00
C LYS A 97 2.05 15.71 -7.80
N ASN A 98 2.86 16.55 -7.18
CA ASN A 98 3.51 17.68 -7.87
C ASN A 98 4.64 17.22 -8.79
N HIS A 99 5.22 16.06 -8.54
CA HIS A 99 6.29 15.49 -9.37
C HIS A 99 5.75 14.63 -10.53
N TYR A 100 4.67 13.88 -10.28
CA TYR A 100 4.05 13.01 -11.29
C TYR A 100 2.64 13.50 -11.63
N ASN A 101 2.36 13.61 -12.92
CA ASN A 101 1.02 13.94 -13.41
C ASN A 101 0.02 12.80 -13.16
N ASN A 102 -1.28 13.12 -13.29
CA ASN A 102 -2.37 12.14 -13.27
C ASN A 102 -2.50 11.35 -11.94
N LEU A 103 -2.24 12.00 -10.79
CA LEU A 103 -2.50 11.43 -9.46
C LEU A 103 -3.74 12.07 -8.83
N LYS A 104 -4.66 11.25 -8.33
CA LYS A 104 -5.80 11.68 -7.53
C LYS A 104 -5.72 11.06 -6.13
N ILE A 105 -5.74 11.90 -5.10
CA ILE A 105 -5.65 11.48 -3.71
C ILE A 105 -7.02 11.58 -3.07
N PHE A 106 -7.46 10.48 -2.46
CA PHE A 106 -8.69 10.36 -1.69
C PHE A 106 -8.34 10.28 -0.20
N PRO A 107 -8.68 11.31 0.60
CA PRO A 107 -8.27 11.42 2.01
C PRO A 107 -9.16 10.60 2.95
N PHE A 108 -9.40 9.35 2.63
CA PHE A 108 -10.11 8.37 3.45
C PHE A 108 -9.63 6.95 3.14
N GLY A 109 -9.79 6.06 4.11
CA GLY A 109 -9.45 4.66 3.93
C GLY A 109 -10.63 3.87 3.34
N LEU A 110 -10.35 2.64 2.91
CA LEU A 110 -11.36 1.75 2.36
C LEU A 110 -11.63 0.57 3.30
N SER A 111 -12.91 0.15 3.35
CA SER A 111 -13.41 -0.96 4.17
C SER A 111 -14.68 -1.55 3.54
N ASN A 112 -15.31 -2.50 4.23
CA ASN A 112 -16.59 -3.10 3.81
C ASN A 112 -17.83 -2.25 4.14
N LYS A 113 -17.68 -1.15 4.86
CA LYS A 113 -18.76 -0.23 5.24
C LYS A 113 -18.23 1.19 5.45
N LYS A 114 -19.17 2.16 5.45
CA LYS A 114 -18.86 3.54 5.82
C LYS A 114 -18.83 3.65 7.35
N GLU A 115 -17.69 4.04 7.91
CA GLU A 115 -17.49 4.15 9.35
C GLU A 115 -16.36 5.12 9.71
N ILE A 116 -16.28 5.47 10.99
CA ILE A 116 -15.10 6.12 11.58
C ILE A 116 -14.39 5.06 12.42
N LYS A 117 -13.12 4.84 12.16
CA LYS A 117 -12.32 3.83 12.84
C LYS A 117 -11.01 4.37 13.37
N THR A 118 -10.54 3.76 14.46
CA THR A 118 -9.25 4.12 15.07
C THR A 118 -8.13 3.44 14.31
N LEU A 119 -7.18 4.22 13.82
CA LEU A 119 -5.88 3.78 13.31
C LEU A 119 -4.87 3.82 14.46
N TYR A 120 -4.18 2.72 14.67
CA TYR A 120 -3.08 2.58 15.60
C TYR A 120 -1.78 2.88 14.85
N GLN A 121 -1.06 3.91 15.30
CA GLN A 121 0.19 4.35 14.68
C GLN A 121 1.35 4.03 15.62
N ALA A 122 2.29 3.24 15.14
CA ALA A 122 3.46 2.85 15.91
C ALA A 122 4.49 3.98 15.96
N ASN A 123 5.03 4.21 17.16
CA ASN A 123 6.10 5.18 17.39
C ASN A 123 7.25 4.51 18.15
N TYR A 124 8.46 4.76 17.69
CA TYR A 124 9.68 4.33 18.37
C TYR A 124 10.50 5.58 18.75
N ASN A 125 10.77 5.78 20.05
CA ASN A 125 11.48 6.96 20.54
C ASN A 125 10.91 8.30 20.00
N LYS A 126 9.59 8.48 20.05
CA LYS A 126 8.84 9.64 19.52
C LYS A 126 8.82 9.75 17.98
N LEU A 127 9.44 8.84 17.25
CA LEU A 127 9.42 8.82 15.79
C LEU A 127 8.28 7.92 15.28
N SER A 128 7.44 8.42 14.39
CA SER A 128 6.37 7.63 13.79
C SER A 128 6.93 6.67 12.73
N ILE A 129 6.61 5.39 12.87
CA ILE A 129 7.01 4.35 11.92
C ILE A 129 5.80 4.05 11.03
N HIS A 130 5.65 4.79 9.95
CA HIS A 130 4.46 4.78 9.10
C HIS A 130 4.15 3.42 8.46
N LEU A 131 5.15 2.55 8.29
CA LEU A 131 4.99 1.20 7.74
C LEU A 131 4.35 0.20 8.72
N ASN A 132 4.15 0.62 9.97
CA ASN A 132 3.55 -0.21 11.01
C ASN A 132 2.28 0.45 11.56
N ASN A 133 1.43 0.99 10.69
CA ASN A 133 0.14 1.54 11.06
C ASN A 133 -0.96 0.55 10.66
N SER A 134 -1.96 0.33 11.54
CA SER A 134 -3.08 -0.57 11.23
C SER A 134 -4.37 -0.12 11.92
N PHE A 135 -5.51 -0.48 11.33
CA PHE A 135 -6.81 -0.40 11.99
C PHE A 135 -7.08 -1.56 12.94
N SER A 136 -6.17 -2.54 13.00
CA SER A 136 -6.19 -3.67 13.94
C SER A 136 -5.07 -3.53 14.96
N GLU A 137 -5.42 -3.39 16.24
CA GLU A 137 -4.43 -3.29 17.33
C GLU A 137 -3.63 -4.58 17.47
N SER A 138 -4.30 -5.73 17.41
CA SER A 138 -3.64 -7.03 17.49
C SER A 138 -2.65 -7.26 16.36
N TYR A 139 -3.03 -6.89 15.14
CA TYR A 139 -2.16 -7.03 13.96
C TYR A 139 -0.87 -6.20 14.09
N ILE A 140 -0.99 -4.92 14.48
CA ILE A 140 0.19 -4.06 14.62
C ILE A 140 1.12 -4.55 15.75
N LEU A 141 0.55 -5.03 16.88
CA LEU A 141 1.34 -5.59 17.98
C LEU A 141 2.14 -6.81 17.53
N GLU A 142 1.50 -7.74 16.82
CA GLU A 142 2.13 -8.93 16.27
C GLU A 142 3.23 -8.57 15.27
N LYS A 143 2.92 -7.68 14.31
CA LYS A 143 3.88 -7.21 13.29
C LYS A 143 5.12 -6.59 13.94
N ILE A 144 4.95 -5.73 14.94
CA ILE A 144 6.08 -5.09 15.63
C ILE A 144 6.89 -6.12 16.44
N LYS A 145 6.23 -7.04 17.10
CA LYS A 145 6.91 -8.10 17.85
C LYS A 145 7.75 -8.99 16.92
N ASN A 146 7.23 -9.32 15.75
CA ASN A 146 7.94 -10.14 14.76
C ASN A 146 9.10 -9.39 14.12
N ASN A 147 8.90 -8.12 13.73
CA ASN A 147 9.93 -7.33 13.07
C ASN A 147 11.02 -6.81 14.02
N TYR A 148 10.67 -6.55 15.29
CA TYR A 148 11.56 -5.96 16.29
C TYR A 148 11.56 -6.72 17.62
N PRO A 149 11.88 -8.03 17.65
CA PRO A 149 11.69 -8.89 18.84
C PRO A 149 12.44 -8.40 20.08
N LYS A 150 13.59 -7.73 19.89
CA LYS A 150 14.39 -7.17 21.00
C LYS A 150 13.97 -5.76 21.43
N LYS A 151 13.19 -5.05 20.60
CA LYS A 151 12.87 -3.62 20.79
C LYS A 151 11.37 -3.34 20.91
N TYR A 152 10.49 -4.35 20.73
CA TYR A 152 9.04 -4.14 20.64
C TYR A 152 8.46 -3.43 21.89
N LYS A 153 9.03 -3.65 23.07
CA LYS A 153 8.61 -2.99 24.32
C LYS A 153 8.81 -1.47 24.33
N ASN A 154 9.69 -0.94 23.47
CA ASN A 154 9.99 0.47 23.37
C ASN A 154 9.04 1.20 22.39
N PHE A 155 8.17 0.47 21.70
CA PHE A 155 7.16 1.06 20.86
C PHE A 155 5.99 1.61 21.68
N LYS A 156 5.56 2.81 21.33
CA LYS A 156 4.33 3.42 21.83
C LYS A 156 3.35 3.54 20.66
N TYR A 157 2.06 3.68 20.99
CA TYR A 157 1.00 3.78 19.98
C TYR A 157 0.25 5.09 20.16
N THR A 158 0.08 5.84 19.09
CA THR A 158 -0.92 6.90 19.01
C THR A 158 -2.16 6.38 18.32
N LYS A 159 -3.32 6.84 18.79
CA LYS A 159 -4.65 6.42 18.28
C LYS A 159 -5.31 7.63 17.63
N LYS A 160 -5.64 7.52 16.35
CA LYS A 160 -6.33 8.58 15.61
C LYS A 160 -7.54 8.02 14.88
N LYS A 161 -8.62 8.80 14.82
CA LYS A 161 -9.85 8.41 14.14
C LYS A 161 -9.83 8.86 12.68
N TYR A 162 -10.14 7.94 11.76
CA TYR A 162 -10.21 8.20 10.33
C TYR A 162 -11.52 7.72 9.73
N LYS A 163 -11.93 8.38 8.65
CA LYS A 163 -13.10 7.98 7.86
C LYS A 163 -12.72 6.81 6.95
N LEU A 164 -13.56 5.78 6.94
CA LEU A 164 -13.51 4.67 5.99
C LEU A 164 -14.78 4.64 5.18
N ASP A 165 -14.69 4.18 3.93
CA ASP A 165 -15.87 3.97 3.07
C ASP A 165 -15.68 2.70 2.21
N LYS A 166 -16.71 2.33 1.45
CA LYS A 166 -16.62 1.24 0.46
C LYS A 166 -16.03 1.76 -0.83
N PHE A 167 -15.22 0.95 -1.49
CA PHE A 167 -14.82 1.22 -2.86
C PHE A 167 -16.03 1.37 -3.80
N ASP A 168 -17.06 0.58 -3.58
CA ASP A 168 -18.32 0.63 -4.32
C ASP A 168 -19.06 1.98 -4.27
N ASN A 169 -18.72 2.86 -3.34
CA ASN A 169 -19.29 4.21 -3.22
C ASN A 169 -18.44 5.27 -3.95
N VAL A 170 -17.26 4.90 -4.43
CA VAL A 170 -16.39 5.80 -5.19
C VAL A 170 -16.97 6.02 -6.58
N LYS A 171 -17.31 7.27 -6.88
CA LYS A 171 -17.79 7.65 -8.22
C LYS A 171 -16.61 7.79 -9.18
N TYR A 172 -16.37 6.75 -9.95
CA TYR A 172 -15.30 6.72 -10.94
C TYR A 172 -15.77 5.99 -12.22
N LYS A 173 -15.52 6.60 -13.40
CA LYS A 173 -16.10 6.12 -14.68
C LYS A 173 -15.08 5.47 -15.63
N LYS A 174 -13.78 5.73 -15.45
CA LYS A 174 -12.76 5.16 -16.34
C LYS A 174 -12.49 3.69 -15.99
N LYS A 175 -12.00 2.92 -16.97
CA LYS A 175 -11.60 1.52 -16.76
C LYS A 175 -10.48 1.44 -15.72
N ILE A 176 -10.68 0.68 -14.66
CA ILE A 176 -9.65 0.32 -13.69
C ILE A 176 -9.06 -1.02 -14.13
N CYS A 177 -7.77 -1.04 -14.38
CA CYS A 177 -7.06 -2.24 -14.88
C CYS A 177 -6.21 -2.91 -13.79
N PHE A 178 -5.80 -2.16 -12.77
CA PHE A 178 -4.94 -2.67 -11.70
C PHE A 178 -5.31 -2.05 -10.35
N ILE A 179 -5.27 -2.87 -9.31
CA ILE A 179 -5.51 -2.47 -7.91
C ILE A 179 -4.44 -3.08 -7.01
N LYS A 180 -3.64 -2.23 -6.34
CA LYS A 180 -2.81 -2.64 -5.23
C LYS A 180 -3.58 -2.46 -3.93
N ILE A 181 -3.53 -3.45 -3.04
CA ILE A 181 -4.11 -3.40 -1.70
C ILE A 181 -3.01 -3.76 -0.69
N ASP A 182 -2.75 -2.84 0.21
CA ASP A 182 -1.80 -3.01 1.30
C ASP A 182 -2.23 -2.06 2.43
N VAL A 183 -3.12 -2.55 3.27
CA VAL A 183 -3.76 -1.79 4.34
C VAL A 183 -3.59 -2.46 5.70
N GLU A 184 -2.49 -3.20 5.81
CA GLU A 184 -1.97 -3.69 7.07
C GLU A 184 -3.02 -4.50 7.86
N GLY A 185 -3.49 -5.58 7.22
CA GLY A 185 -4.41 -6.55 7.81
C GLY A 185 -5.90 -6.28 7.56
N TYR A 186 -6.25 -5.20 6.86
CA TYR A 186 -7.65 -4.86 6.50
C TYR A 186 -8.02 -5.24 5.05
N ASP A 187 -7.11 -5.85 4.31
CA ASP A 187 -7.23 -6.16 2.88
C ASP A 187 -8.51 -6.92 2.53
N HIS A 188 -8.87 -7.89 3.34
CA HIS A 188 -10.10 -8.68 3.18
C HIS A 188 -11.39 -7.83 3.32
N LEU A 189 -11.38 -6.76 4.14
CA LEU A 189 -12.51 -5.85 4.27
C LEU A 189 -12.60 -4.91 3.06
N VAL A 190 -11.46 -4.48 2.53
CA VAL A 190 -11.42 -3.71 1.28
C VAL A 190 -12.04 -4.51 0.14
N ILE A 191 -11.64 -5.77 -0.04
CA ILE A 191 -12.22 -6.66 -1.07
C ILE A 191 -13.74 -6.85 -0.86
N LYS A 192 -14.20 -7.02 0.38
CA LYS A 192 -15.64 -7.05 0.69
C LYS A 192 -16.35 -5.75 0.33
N GLY A 193 -15.67 -4.61 0.40
CA GLY A 193 -16.21 -3.28 0.08
C GLY A 193 -16.30 -2.95 -1.41
N MET A 194 -15.78 -3.82 -2.31
CA MET A 194 -15.79 -3.61 -3.76
C MET A 194 -16.58 -4.67 -4.55
N GLN A 195 -17.53 -5.34 -3.90
CA GLN A 195 -18.25 -6.46 -4.52
C GLN A 195 -19.10 -6.05 -5.74
N ARG A 196 -19.74 -4.87 -5.73
CA ARG A 196 -20.49 -4.37 -6.90
C ARG A 196 -19.57 -4.04 -8.05
N PHE A 197 -18.42 -3.43 -7.76
CA PHE A 197 -17.38 -3.16 -8.75
C PHE A 197 -16.87 -4.46 -9.38
N LEU A 198 -16.55 -5.48 -8.60
CA LEU A 198 -16.02 -6.77 -9.05
C LEU A 198 -17.01 -7.61 -9.86
N LYS A 199 -18.33 -7.36 -9.72
CA LYS A 199 -19.34 -7.99 -10.60
C LYS A 199 -19.19 -7.55 -12.06
N LYS A 200 -18.72 -6.32 -12.29
CA LYS A 200 -18.65 -5.69 -13.62
C LYS A 200 -17.23 -5.54 -14.15
N ASN A 201 -16.22 -5.67 -13.30
CA ASN A 201 -14.83 -5.39 -13.64
C ASN A 201 -13.93 -6.53 -13.16
N LYS A 202 -12.85 -6.75 -13.91
CA LYS A 202 -11.83 -7.77 -13.61
C LYS A 202 -10.43 -7.12 -13.63
N PRO A 203 -10.10 -6.23 -12.66
CA PRO A 203 -8.75 -5.67 -12.57
C PRO A 203 -7.76 -6.75 -12.13
N VAL A 204 -6.50 -6.59 -12.46
CA VAL A 204 -5.43 -7.36 -11.83
C VAL A 204 -5.22 -6.82 -10.41
N PHE A 205 -4.99 -7.71 -9.46
CA PHE A 205 -4.68 -7.35 -8.08
C PHE A 205 -3.22 -7.63 -7.72
N LEU A 206 -2.62 -6.72 -6.97
CA LEU A 206 -1.44 -6.95 -6.15
C LEU A 206 -1.86 -6.77 -4.68
N ILE A 207 -1.81 -7.83 -3.90
CA ILE A 207 -2.25 -7.82 -2.50
C ILE A 207 -1.11 -8.33 -1.64
N GLU A 208 -0.79 -7.60 -0.54
CA GLU A 208 0.19 -8.07 0.43
C GLU A 208 -0.23 -9.43 0.99
N PHE A 209 0.69 -10.41 0.90
CA PHE A 209 0.40 -11.73 1.44
C PHE A 209 0.36 -11.71 2.96
N ASN A 210 -0.82 -12.00 3.50
CA ASN A 210 -1.03 -12.21 4.92
C ASN A 210 -1.77 -13.52 5.13
N LYS A 211 -1.13 -14.49 5.80
CA LYS A 211 -1.67 -15.83 6.00
C LYS A 211 -3.07 -15.83 6.62
N SER A 212 -3.34 -14.94 7.57
CA SER A 212 -4.65 -14.84 8.24
C SER A 212 -5.77 -14.34 7.33
N ASN A 213 -5.44 -13.47 6.36
CA ASN A 213 -6.41 -12.85 5.45
C ASN A 213 -6.53 -13.57 4.10
N PHE A 214 -5.49 -14.29 3.70
CA PHE A 214 -5.41 -14.94 2.38
C PHE A 214 -6.62 -15.82 2.10
N TYR A 215 -6.97 -16.70 3.02
CA TYR A 215 -8.09 -17.62 2.84
C TYR A 215 -9.42 -16.88 2.63
N ILE A 216 -9.65 -15.80 3.37
CA ILE A 216 -10.87 -14.99 3.25
C ILE A 216 -10.91 -14.30 1.89
N ILE A 217 -9.79 -13.70 1.47
CA ILE A 217 -9.65 -13.02 0.17
C ILE A 217 -9.84 -14.02 -0.97
N TRP A 218 -9.17 -15.17 -0.87
CA TRP A 218 -9.25 -16.23 -1.89
C TRP A 218 -10.67 -16.77 -2.04
N LYS A 219 -11.37 -17.03 -0.95
CA LYS A 219 -12.77 -17.46 -0.98
C LYS A 219 -13.69 -16.49 -1.74
N ILE A 220 -13.35 -15.19 -1.74
CA ILE A 220 -14.12 -14.17 -2.47
C ILE A 220 -13.75 -14.12 -3.96
N LEU A 221 -12.47 -14.35 -4.28
CA LEU A 221 -11.93 -14.09 -5.61
C LEU A 221 -11.79 -15.35 -6.48
N ASN A 222 -11.67 -16.55 -5.91
CA ASN A 222 -11.27 -17.79 -6.59
C ASN A 222 -12.17 -18.19 -7.78
N SER A 223 -13.44 -17.79 -7.80
CA SER A 223 -14.34 -18.07 -8.92
C SER A 223 -14.06 -17.24 -10.18
N LYS A 224 -13.22 -16.20 -10.07
CA LYS A 224 -12.98 -15.21 -11.14
C LYS A 224 -11.51 -14.92 -11.41
N TYR A 225 -10.62 -15.34 -10.53
CA TYR A 225 -9.21 -15.00 -10.53
C TYR A 225 -8.33 -16.23 -10.32
N ASN A 226 -7.17 -16.22 -10.96
CA ASN A 226 -6.05 -17.09 -10.63
C ASN A 226 -5.13 -16.36 -9.67
N CYS A 227 -4.54 -17.08 -8.71
CA CYS A 227 -3.57 -16.54 -7.77
C CYS A 227 -2.17 -17.02 -8.15
N PHE A 228 -1.22 -16.10 -8.15
CA PHE A 228 0.19 -16.38 -8.35
C PHE A 228 0.96 -15.77 -7.18
N SER A 229 1.89 -16.52 -6.60
CA SER A 229 2.94 -15.94 -5.80
C SER A 229 4.14 -15.64 -6.68
N TYR A 230 4.83 -14.56 -6.43
CA TYR A 230 5.98 -14.14 -7.21
C TYR A 230 7.20 -14.10 -6.29
N ASP A 231 7.89 -15.24 -6.21
CA ASP A 231 9.19 -15.33 -5.57
C ASP A 231 10.29 -15.04 -6.59
N ILE A 232 11.14 -14.07 -6.28
CA ILE A 232 12.29 -13.67 -7.09
C ILE A 232 13.58 -14.03 -6.37
#